data_43ca39e589759125abb147d1ce11392e
#
_entry.id   43ca39e589759125abb147d1ce11392e
#
_cell.length_a   1.000
_cell.length_b   1.000
_cell.length_c   1.000
_cell.angle_alpha   90.00
_cell.angle_beta   90.00
_cell.angle_gamma   90.00
#
_symmetry.space_group_name_H-M   'P 1'
#
loop_
_entity.id
_entity.type
_entity.pdbx_description
1 polymer ?
#
loop_
_entity_poly.entity_id
_entity_poly.type
_entity_poly.pdbx_seq_one_letter_code
_entity_poly.pdbx_strand_id
1 'polypeptide(L)'
;MTQPVPPDSDKWLPYRHPMPRESPPELIVPNVIPEDDRIWVPVDTNVWFRPLCMSATRGYWVNLLKVRRAGVLSRHRHPQPVHGYVIKGEWRYLEHDWVAREGGYVYEAPGETHTLVVDPHVEEMITLFQVNGAMIYVDPDGGCTGYDDVFTRIDKCRRHYISVGLGEGYIDQFIR
;
A
#
# COMPACT_ATOMS: atom_id res chain seq x y z
N MET A 1 29.32 -12.37 -13.03
CA MET A 1 30.06 -12.08 -11.78
C MET A 1 30.52 -10.63 -11.84
N THR A 2 29.93 -9.76 -11.01
CA THR A 2 30.35 -8.36 -10.90
C THR A 2 31.64 -8.31 -10.09
N GLN A 3 32.70 -7.73 -10.66
CA GLN A 3 33.94 -7.53 -9.91
C GLN A 3 33.69 -6.51 -8.78
N PRO A 4 34.24 -6.75 -7.58
CA PRO A 4 34.15 -5.76 -6.49
C PRO A 4 34.84 -4.46 -6.91
N VAL A 5 34.16 -3.33 -6.69
CA VAL A 5 34.73 -2.00 -6.92
C VAL A 5 35.79 -1.75 -5.84
N PRO A 6 37.01 -1.28 -6.19
CA PRO A 6 38.06 -1.03 -5.21
C PRO A 6 37.61 -0.01 -4.15
N PRO A 7 37.91 -0.18 -2.85
CA PRO A 7 37.47 0.70 -1.77
C PRO A 7 37.97 2.15 -1.88
N ASP A 8 39.04 2.38 -2.62
CA ASP A 8 39.64 3.71 -2.78
C ASP A 8 39.12 4.52 -4.00
N SER A 9 38.08 4.00 -4.70
CA SER A 9 37.49 4.74 -5.81
C SER A 9 36.53 5.83 -5.30
N ASP A 10 36.49 6.98 -5.97
CA ASP A 10 35.56 8.07 -5.68
C ASP A 10 34.07 7.61 -5.65
N LYS A 11 33.77 6.45 -6.25
CA LYS A 11 32.43 5.84 -6.25
C LYS A 11 31.96 5.38 -4.87
N TRP A 12 32.89 5.13 -3.94
CA TRP A 12 32.59 4.69 -2.56
C TRP A 12 32.57 5.85 -1.55
N LEU A 13 32.87 7.07 -2.00
CA LEU A 13 32.82 8.23 -1.13
C LEU A 13 31.40 8.76 -1.08
N PRO A 14 30.84 9.04 0.13
CA PRO A 14 29.55 9.68 0.25
C PRO A 14 29.59 11.10 -0.32
N TYR A 15 28.43 11.62 -0.71
CA TYR A 15 28.27 13.01 -1.08
C TYR A 15 28.71 13.93 0.07
N ARG A 16 29.55 14.94 -0.23
CA ARG A 16 30.27 15.72 0.79
C ARG A 16 29.63 17.08 1.09
N HIS A 17 28.63 17.49 0.32
CA HIS A 17 27.95 18.75 0.53
C HIS A 17 26.69 18.58 1.36
N PRO A 18 26.22 19.62 2.08
CA PRO A 18 24.96 19.54 2.80
C PRO A 18 23.79 19.32 1.85
N MET A 19 22.81 18.52 2.27
CA MET A 19 21.56 18.38 1.58
C MET A 19 20.75 19.68 1.66
N PRO A 20 19.81 19.94 0.71
CA PRO A 20 18.93 21.09 0.79
C PRO A 20 18.20 21.10 2.14
N ARG A 21 18.18 22.26 2.81
CA ARG A 21 17.59 22.41 4.16
C ARG A 21 16.10 22.06 4.18
N GLU A 22 15.40 22.33 3.08
CA GLU A 22 13.96 22.14 2.89
C GLU A 22 13.61 20.72 2.47
N SER A 23 14.61 19.87 2.19
CA SER A 23 14.35 18.49 1.80
C SER A 23 13.84 17.70 3.02
N PRO A 24 12.64 17.08 2.94
CA PRO A 24 12.18 16.23 4.01
C PRO A 24 13.10 14.99 4.14
N PRO A 25 13.22 14.42 5.33
CA PRO A 25 14.02 13.21 5.53
C PRO A 25 13.50 12.06 4.70
N GLU A 26 14.42 11.20 4.25
CA GLU A 26 14.08 9.95 3.60
C GLU A 26 13.24 9.04 4.54
N LEU A 27 12.36 8.25 3.95
CA LEU A 27 11.56 7.26 4.66
C LEU A 27 12.10 5.86 4.35
N ILE A 28 12.62 5.19 5.37
CA ILE A 28 13.10 3.82 5.28
C ILE A 28 12.19 2.92 6.11
N VAL A 29 11.65 1.87 5.49
CA VAL A 29 10.91 0.79 6.17
C VAL A 29 11.67 -0.51 5.92
N PRO A 30 12.61 -0.89 6.80
CA PRO A 30 13.54 -2.00 6.54
C PRO A 30 12.85 -3.36 6.37
N ASN A 31 11.74 -3.57 7.08
CA ASN A 31 10.93 -4.78 6.96
C ASN A 31 9.48 -4.41 6.66
N VAL A 32 9.05 -4.61 5.43
CA VAL A 32 7.69 -4.27 5.00
C VAL A 32 6.64 -5.29 5.45
N ILE A 33 7.05 -6.53 5.78
CA ILE A 33 6.17 -7.56 6.37
C ILE A 33 6.62 -7.78 7.81
N PRO A 34 6.04 -7.04 8.80
CA PRO A 34 6.47 -7.12 10.19
C PRO A 34 6.02 -8.43 10.86
N GLU A 35 6.77 -8.86 11.87
CA GLU A 35 6.38 -9.93 12.78
C GLU A 35 5.32 -9.47 13.80
N ASP A 36 5.31 -8.17 14.13
CA ASP A 36 4.35 -7.59 15.07
C ASP A 36 3.01 -7.35 14.37
N ASP A 37 2.03 -8.19 14.69
CA ASP A 37 0.68 -8.12 14.11
C ASP A 37 -0.07 -6.82 14.45
N ARG A 38 0.33 -6.09 15.51
CA ARG A 38 -0.27 -4.80 15.87
C ARG A 38 -0.07 -3.72 14.80
N ILE A 39 0.92 -3.88 13.93
CA ILE A 39 1.21 -2.93 12.85
C ILE A 39 0.20 -3.04 11.69
N TRP A 40 -0.51 -4.17 11.59
CA TRP A 40 -1.52 -4.39 10.57
C TRP A 40 -2.87 -3.80 10.98
N VAL A 41 -3.33 -2.79 10.24
CA VAL A 41 -4.59 -2.09 10.47
C VAL A 41 -5.75 -2.87 9.83
N PRO A 42 -6.72 -3.38 10.61
CA PRO A 42 -7.83 -4.13 10.05
C PRO A 42 -8.78 -3.22 9.27
N VAL A 43 -9.31 -3.72 8.15
CA VAL A 43 -10.34 -3.05 7.34
C VAL A 43 -11.59 -3.89 7.18
N ASP A 44 -11.46 -5.22 7.28
CA ASP A 44 -12.55 -6.19 7.27
C ASP A 44 -12.08 -7.49 7.95
N THR A 45 -12.97 -8.47 8.10
CA THR A 45 -12.62 -9.81 8.59
C THR A 45 -11.54 -10.44 7.72
N ASN A 46 -10.40 -10.76 8.32
CA ASN A 46 -9.22 -11.33 7.64
C ASN A 46 -8.67 -10.47 6.48
N VAL A 47 -8.84 -9.16 6.57
CA VAL A 47 -8.28 -8.17 5.64
C VAL A 47 -7.64 -7.03 6.41
N TRP A 48 -6.38 -6.73 6.12
CA TRP A 48 -5.61 -5.69 6.78
C TRP A 48 -4.81 -4.88 5.76
N PHE A 49 -4.47 -3.66 6.14
CA PHE A 49 -3.41 -2.93 5.45
C PHE A 49 -2.31 -2.51 6.42
N ARG A 50 -1.12 -2.31 5.89
CA ARG A 50 0.01 -1.70 6.58
C ARG A 50 0.44 -0.44 5.84
N PRO A 51 0.44 0.75 6.48
CA PRO A 51 0.95 1.98 5.87
C PRO A 51 2.47 1.89 5.67
N LEU A 52 2.95 2.38 4.52
CA LEU A 52 4.38 2.53 4.22
C LEU A 52 4.74 3.97 3.93
N CYS A 53 3.86 4.75 3.26
CA CYS A 53 4.01 6.17 3.02
C CYS A 53 2.63 6.80 2.88
N MET A 54 2.37 7.88 3.61
CA MET A 54 1.12 8.62 3.61
C MET A 54 1.42 10.07 3.19
N SER A 55 1.34 10.35 1.90
CA SER A 55 1.62 11.69 1.38
C SER A 55 0.43 12.62 1.52
N ALA A 56 0.32 13.29 2.66
CA ALA A 56 -0.73 14.27 2.93
C ALA A 56 -0.64 15.49 2.00
N THR A 57 0.57 15.84 1.54
CA THR A 57 0.81 16.97 0.65
C THR A 57 0.45 16.71 -0.81
N ARG A 58 0.46 15.44 -1.24
CA ARG A 58 0.16 15.03 -2.62
C ARG A 58 -1.09 14.17 -2.76
N GLY A 59 -1.74 13.81 -1.65
CA GLY A 59 -2.99 13.06 -1.68
C GLY A 59 -2.85 11.61 -2.19
N TYR A 60 -1.71 10.93 -1.90
CA TYR A 60 -1.56 9.50 -2.22
C TYR A 60 -1.08 8.72 -0.99
N TRP A 61 -1.25 7.42 -1.03
CA TRP A 61 -0.65 6.53 -0.04
C TRP A 61 -0.03 5.29 -0.67
N VAL A 62 0.96 4.74 0.03
CA VAL A 62 1.56 3.44 -0.27
C VAL A 62 1.31 2.55 0.93
N ASN A 63 0.74 1.37 0.67
CA ASN A 63 0.50 0.38 1.71
C ASN A 63 0.66 -1.04 1.19
N LEU A 64 0.84 -1.98 2.11
CA LEU A 64 0.55 -3.38 1.83
C LEU A 64 -0.93 -3.65 2.13
N LEU A 65 -1.58 -4.42 1.27
CA LEU A 65 -2.85 -5.09 1.53
C LEU A 65 -2.56 -6.57 1.83
N LYS A 66 -3.01 -7.06 2.98
CA LYS A 66 -2.93 -8.47 3.38
C LYS A 66 -4.33 -9.05 3.48
N VAL A 67 -4.55 -10.20 2.82
CA VAL A 67 -5.85 -10.88 2.79
C VAL A 67 -5.64 -12.36 3.10
N ARG A 68 -6.43 -12.87 4.06
CA ARG A 68 -6.48 -14.29 4.44
C ARG A 68 -7.92 -14.81 4.36
N ARG A 69 -8.63 -14.42 3.33
CA ARG A 69 -9.97 -14.92 3.01
C ARG A 69 -10.23 -14.93 1.52
N ALA A 70 -11.06 -15.84 1.06
CA ALA A 70 -11.56 -15.85 -0.29
C ALA A 70 -12.75 -14.88 -0.48
N GLY A 71 -13.09 -14.65 -1.74
CA GLY A 71 -14.26 -13.90 -2.18
C GLY A 71 -13.97 -12.45 -2.53
N VAL A 72 -15.03 -11.71 -2.75
CA VAL A 72 -14.99 -10.27 -3.09
C VAL A 72 -14.53 -9.47 -1.88
N LEU A 73 -13.55 -8.58 -2.11
CA LEU A 73 -13.05 -7.65 -1.10
C LEU A 73 -13.77 -6.31 -1.20
N SER A 74 -13.78 -5.73 -2.39
CA SER A 74 -14.45 -4.44 -2.65
C SER A 74 -14.71 -4.25 -4.14
N ARG A 75 -15.78 -3.54 -4.46
CA ARG A 75 -15.99 -2.91 -5.77
C ARG A 75 -15.72 -1.42 -5.61
N HIS A 76 -14.84 -0.90 -6.44
CA HIS A 76 -14.41 0.48 -6.32
C HIS A 76 -13.84 1.02 -7.63
N ARG A 77 -13.64 2.33 -7.67
CA ARG A 77 -12.94 3.04 -8.74
C ARG A 77 -11.94 4.03 -8.17
N HIS A 78 -10.96 4.40 -8.99
CA HIS A 78 -9.98 5.41 -8.64
C HIS A 78 -10.05 6.61 -9.59
N PRO A 79 -10.05 7.87 -9.10
CA PRO A 79 -9.98 9.06 -9.95
C PRO A 79 -8.59 9.27 -10.56
N GLN A 80 -7.57 8.61 -10.03
CA GLN A 80 -6.17 8.66 -10.47
C GLN A 80 -5.59 7.23 -10.53
N PRO A 81 -4.42 7.03 -11.19
CA PRO A 81 -3.87 5.70 -11.37
C PRO A 81 -3.46 5.04 -10.05
N VAL A 82 -3.52 3.71 -10.04
CA VAL A 82 -2.97 2.89 -8.97
C VAL A 82 -1.88 1.99 -9.54
N HIS A 83 -0.84 1.75 -8.75
CA HIS A 83 0.23 0.81 -9.05
C HIS A 83 0.21 -0.31 -8.01
N GLY A 84 0.12 -1.55 -8.47
CA GLY A 84 0.16 -2.74 -7.64
C GLY A 84 1.38 -3.61 -7.95
N TYR A 85 2.00 -4.16 -6.90
CA TYR A 85 3.05 -5.18 -7.03
C TYR A 85 2.73 -6.34 -6.09
N VAL A 86 2.52 -7.54 -6.64
CA VAL A 86 2.14 -8.73 -5.87
C VAL A 86 3.39 -9.32 -5.20
N ILE A 87 3.40 -9.33 -3.87
CA ILE A 87 4.50 -9.86 -3.06
C ILE A 87 4.28 -11.35 -2.75
N LYS A 88 3.00 -11.74 -2.52
CA LYS A 88 2.63 -13.12 -2.20
C LYS A 88 1.23 -13.45 -2.69
N GLY A 89 1.03 -14.68 -3.15
CA GLY A 89 -0.27 -15.15 -3.61
C GLY A 89 -0.70 -14.56 -4.93
N GLU A 90 -2.02 -14.48 -5.12
CA GLU A 90 -2.60 -13.92 -6.33
C GLU A 90 -3.98 -13.33 -6.07
N TRP A 91 -4.43 -12.46 -6.98
CA TRP A 91 -5.76 -11.87 -7.01
C TRP A 91 -6.14 -11.47 -8.43
N ARG A 92 -7.41 -11.15 -8.66
CA ARG A 92 -7.92 -10.67 -9.95
C ARG A 92 -9.07 -9.70 -9.76
N TYR A 93 -9.48 -9.06 -10.84
CA TYR A 93 -10.74 -8.35 -10.93
C TYR A 93 -11.78 -9.22 -11.64
N LEU A 94 -13.06 -9.12 -11.22
CA LEU A 94 -14.16 -9.85 -11.90
C LEU A 94 -14.36 -9.37 -13.34
N GLU A 95 -14.01 -8.14 -13.63
CA GLU A 95 -14.17 -7.48 -14.93
C GLU A 95 -13.08 -7.85 -15.94
N HIS A 96 -12.03 -8.60 -15.50
CA HIS A 96 -10.88 -8.96 -16.34
C HIS A 96 -10.62 -10.47 -16.34
N ASP A 97 -9.97 -10.94 -17.40
CA ASP A 97 -9.57 -12.34 -17.58
C ASP A 97 -8.12 -12.64 -17.15
N TRP A 98 -7.36 -11.61 -16.74
CA TRP A 98 -6.02 -11.77 -16.18
C TRP A 98 -6.03 -12.02 -14.66
N VAL A 99 -4.95 -12.63 -14.18
CA VAL A 99 -4.68 -12.85 -12.74
C VAL A 99 -3.34 -12.22 -12.40
N ALA A 100 -3.32 -11.34 -11.40
CA ALA A 100 -2.11 -10.78 -10.83
C ALA A 100 -1.48 -11.79 -9.86
N ARG A 101 -0.29 -12.31 -10.19
CA ARG A 101 0.42 -13.34 -9.43
C ARG A 101 1.67 -12.78 -8.78
N GLU A 102 2.21 -13.52 -7.82
CA GLU A 102 3.47 -13.20 -7.15
C GLU A 102 4.57 -12.78 -8.14
N GLY A 103 5.22 -11.65 -7.87
CA GLY A 103 6.17 -10.98 -8.77
C GLY A 103 5.52 -10.13 -9.87
N GLY A 104 4.19 -10.18 -10.01
CA GLY A 104 3.44 -9.42 -11.01
C GLY A 104 3.26 -7.95 -10.65
N TYR A 105 3.16 -7.11 -11.67
CA TYR A 105 2.86 -5.68 -11.57
C TYR A 105 1.55 -5.36 -12.29
N VAL A 106 0.75 -4.52 -11.67
CA VAL A 106 -0.53 -4.05 -12.22
C VAL A 106 -0.55 -2.52 -12.25
N TYR A 107 -1.00 -1.97 -13.37
CA TYR A 107 -1.36 -0.58 -13.51
C TYR A 107 -2.87 -0.46 -13.67
N GLU A 108 -3.53 0.23 -12.76
CA GLU A 108 -4.96 0.49 -12.82
C GLU A 108 -5.19 1.88 -13.40
N ALA A 109 -5.89 1.93 -14.53
CA ALA A 109 -6.17 3.18 -15.21
C ALA A 109 -7.16 4.06 -14.43
N PRO A 110 -7.01 5.40 -14.46
CA PRO A 110 -7.99 6.29 -13.84
C PRO A 110 -9.40 6.09 -14.40
N GLY A 111 -10.39 6.06 -13.51
CA GLY A 111 -11.81 6.00 -13.88
C GLY A 111 -12.37 4.60 -14.09
N GLU A 112 -11.54 3.58 -14.20
CA GLU A 112 -12.01 2.20 -14.29
C GLU A 112 -12.64 1.76 -12.96
N THR A 113 -13.77 1.05 -13.06
CA THR A 113 -14.45 0.43 -11.91
C THR A 113 -14.19 -1.06 -11.94
N HIS A 114 -13.74 -1.61 -10.81
CA HIS A 114 -13.39 -3.01 -10.73
C HIS A 114 -13.73 -3.62 -9.37
N THR A 115 -13.91 -4.94 -9.37
CA THR A 115 -14.26 -5.75 -8.21
C THR A 115 -13.12 -6.70 -7.87
N LEU A 116 -12.36 -6.38 -6.82
CA LEU A 116 -11.22 -7.19 -6.38
C LEU A 116 -11.72 -8.48 -5.71
N VAL A 117 -11.17 -9.60 -6.15
CA VAL A 117 -11.49 -10.93 -5.61
C VAL A 117 -10.21 -11.75 -5.39
N VAL A 118 -10.23 -12.54 -4.30
CA VAL A 118 -9.21 -13.55 -4.01
C VAL A 118 -9.89 -14.92 -4.11
N ASP A 119 -9.31 -15.81 -4.91
CA ASP A 119 -9.90 -17.14 -5.16
C ASP A 119 -9.67 -18.09 -3.97
N PRO A 120 -10.54 -19.14 -3.80
CA PRO A 120 -10.53 -19.99 -2.60
C PRO A 120 -9.26 -20.79 -2.36
N HIS A 121 -8.44 -21.02 -3.36
CA HIS A 121 -7.16 -21.73 -3.23
C HIS A 121 -6.01 -20.86 -2.68
N VAL A 122 -6.22 -19.54 -2.56
CA VAL A 122 -5.22 -18.59 -2.07
C VAL A 122 -5.33 -18.47 -0.56
N GLU A 123 -4.36 -19.01 0.17
CA GLU A 123 -4.33 -18.95 1.63
C GLU A 123 -4.04 -17.53 2.14
N GLU A 124 -3.12 -16.83 1.48
CA GLU A 124 -2.75 -15.46 1.81
C GLU A 124 -2.34 -14.68 0.56
N MET A 125 -2.87 -13.49 0.41
CA MET A 125 -2.44 -12.52 -0.58
C MET A 125 -1.80 -11.33 0.11
N ILE A 126 -0.63 -10.89 -0.38
CA ILE A 126 0.01 -9.63 0.02
C ILE A 126 0.39 -8.87 -1.25
N THR A 127 -0.16 -7.67 -1.40
CA THR A 127 0.15 -6.78 -2.52
C THR A 127 0.51 -5.40 -2.01
N LEU A 128 1.59 -4.83 -2.51
CA LEU A 128 1.90 -3.43 -2.35
C LEU A 128 1.06 -2.62 -3.34
N PHE A 129 0.33 -1.63 -2.83
CA PHE A 129 -0.40 -0.67 -3.64
C PHE A 129 0.09 0.76 -3.37
N GLN A 130 0.32 1.51 -4.43
CA GLN A 130 0.36 2.97 -4.41
C GLN A 130 -0.94 3.48 -5.00
N VAL A 131 -1.77 4.09 -4.18
CA VAL A 131 -3.07 4.62 -4.56
C VAL A 131 -3.01 6.14 -4.59
N ASN A 132 -3.27 6.73 -5.75
CA ASN A 132 -3.29 8.18 -5.91
C ASN A 132 -4.72 8.72 -5.80
N GLY A 133 -4.90 9.83 -5.08
CA GLY A 133 -6.18 10.49 -4.86
C GLY A 133 -7.08 9.73 -3.88
N ALA A 134 -8.03 8.96 -4.38
CA ALA A 134 -9.03 8.27 -3.58
C ALA A 134 -9.35 6.87 -4.10
N MET A 135 -9.93 6.05 -3.23
CA MET A 135 -10.63 4.83 -3.56
C MET A 135 -12.11 5.06 -3.25
N ILE A 136 -12.95 5.08 -4.29
CA ILE A 136 -14.39 5.36 -4.20
C ILE A 136 -15.13 4.04 -4.31
N TYR A 137 -15.76 3.61 -3.21
CA TYR A 137 -16.57 2.39 -3.18
C TYR A 137 -17.89 2.61 -3.90
N VAL A 138 -18.29 1.60 -4.68
CA VAL A 138 -19.54 1.67 -5.45
C VAL A 138 -20.36 0.39 -5.30
N ASP A 139 -21.67 0.51 -5.41
CA ASP A 139 -22.58 -0.61 -5.56
C ASP A 139 -22.53 -1.19 -7.00
N PRO A 140 -23.25 -2.30 -7.30
CA PRO A 140 -23.28 -2.88 -8.64
C PRO A 140 -23.78 -1.94 -9.74
N ASP A 141 -24.58 -0.94 -9.39
CA ASP A 141 -25.18 0.02 -10.33
C ASP A 141 -24.31 1.30 -10.47
N GLY A 142 -23.16 1.36 -9.77
CA GLY A 142 -22.20 2.45 -9.82
C GLY A 142 -22.48 3.59 -8.84
N GLY A 143 -23.47 3.44 -7.96
CA GLY A 143 -23.77 4.39 -6.88
C GLY A 143 -22.64 4.41 -5.84
N CYS A 144 -22.20 5.61 -5.44
CA CYS A 144 -21.15 5.75 -4.42
C CYS A 144 -21.68 5.34 -3.04
N THR A 145 -20.96 4.40 -2.38
CA THR A 145 -21.29 3.90 -1.04
C THR A 145 -20.31 4.37 0.04
N GLY A 146 -19.22 5.03 -0.36
CA GLY A 146 -18.20 5.54 0.53
C GLY A 146 -16.88 5.79 -0.20
N TYR A 147 -15.88 6.23 0.55
CA TYR A 147 -14.53 6.42 -0.01
C TYR A 147 -13.45 6.26 1.05
N ASP A 148 -12.23 6.02 0.58
CA ASP A 148 -11.00 6.20 1.32
C ASP A 148 -10.07 7.17 0.56
N ASP A 149 -9.40 8.04 1.31
CA ASP A 149 -8.29 8.87 0.88
C ASP A 149 -7.14 8.77 1.88
N VAL A 150 -6.06 9.52 1.66
CA VAL A 150 -4.90 9.49 2.56
C VAL A 150 -5.28 9.91 3.99
N PHE A 151 -6.22 10.84 4.18
CA PHE A 151 -6.62 11.34 5.50
C PHE A 151 -7.47 10.32 6.24
N THR A 152 -8.46 9.72 5.58
CA THR A 152 -9.26 8.64 6.18
C THR A 152 -8.41 7.43 6.55
N ARG A 153 -7.38 7.12 5.74
CA ARG A 153 -6.41 6.06 6.04
C ARG A 153 -5.54 6.40 7.26
N ILE A 154 -5.05 7.63 7.38
CA ILE A 154 -4.32 8.11 8.56
C ILE A 154 -5.19 7.99 9.82
N ASP A 155 -6.46 8.41 9.76
CA ASP A 155 -7.38 8.32 10.89
C ASP A 155 -7.68 6.88 11.30
N LYS A 156 -7.82 5.96 10.34
CA LYS A 156 -7.95 4.52 10.63
C LYS A 156 -6.71 3.99 11.36
N CYS A 157 -5.51 4.38 10.90
CA CYS A 157 -4.26 4.01 11.56
C CYS A 157 -4.19 4.53 13.00
N ARG A 158 -4.49 5.81 13.24
CA ARG A 158 -4.46 6.41 14.58
C ARG A 158 -5.37 5.66 15.56
N ARG A 159 -6.63 5.45 15.17
CA ARG A 159 -7.59 4.71 16.01
C ARG A 159 -7.10 3.29 16.32
N HIS A 160 -6.59 2.59 15.32
CA HIS A 160 -6.06 1.23 15.51
C HIS A 160 -4.85 1.23 16.43
N TYR A 161 -3.85 2.09 16.18
CA TYR A 161 -2.61 2.10 16.96
C TYR A 161 -2.82 2.50 18.43
N ILE A 162 -3.80 3.37 18.70
CA ILE A 162 -4.27 3.62 20.08
C ILE A 162 -4.81 2.32 20.69
N SER A 163 -5.69 1.61 20.00
CA SER A 163 -6.39 0.43 20.52
C SER A 163 -5.46 -0.75 20.82
N VAL A 164 -4.32 -0.83 20.11
CA VAL A 164 -3.31 -1.90 20.30
C VAL A 164 -2.09 -1.46 21.12
N GLY A 165 -2.12 -0.25 21.70
CA GLY A 165 -1.07 0.24 22.60
C GLY A 165 0.21 0.73 21.94
N LEU A 166 0.19 1.00 20.62
CA LEU A 166 1.31 1.64 19.91
C LEU A 166 1.27 3.17 20.01
N GLY A 167 0.10 3.73 20.35
CA GLY A 167 -0.12 5.17 20.50
C GLY A 167 -0.50 5.88 19.20
N GLU A 168 -1.14 7.05 19.37
CA GLU A 168 -1.66 7.86 18.26
C GLU A 168 -0.57 8.29 17.26
N GLY A 169 0.62 8.65 17.78
CA GLY A 169 1.75 9.15 17.00
C GLY A 169 2.50 8.08 16.20
N TYR A 170 2.16 6.79 16.33
CA TYR A 170 2.88 5.74 15.61
C TYR A 170 2.81 5.92 14.09
N ILE A 171 1.72 6.44 13.54
CA ILE A 171 1.55 6.69 12.10
C ILE A 171 2.40 7.84 11.59
N ASP A 172 2.79 8.81 12.44
CA ASP A 172 3.44 10.05 12.00
C ASP A 172 4.78 9.82 11.30
N GLN A 173 5.49 8.74 11.63
CA GLN A 173 6.72 8.34 10.94
C GLN A 173 6.53 8.08 9.44
N PHE A 174 5.32 7.75 8.99
CA PHE A 174 4.98 7.46 7.59
C PHE A 174 4.37 8.65 6.85
N ILE A 175 4.03 9.76 7.53
CA ILE A 175 3.42 10.95 6.92
C ILE A 175 4.46 11.80 6.20
N ARG A 176 4.13 12.25 4.96
CA ARG A 176 4.96 13.11 4.10
C ARG A 176 4.15 14.25 3.51
#